data_e02381c57da7b0af0c8565189dec8745
#
_entry.id   e02381c57da7b0af0c8565189dec8745
#
_cell.length_a   1.000
_cell.length_b   1.000
_cell.length_c   1.000
_cell.angle_alpha   90.00
_cell.angle_beta   90.00
_cell.angle_gamma   90.00
#
_symmetry.space_group_name_H-M   'P 1'
#
loop_
_entity.id
_entity.type
_entity.pdbx_description
1 polymer ?
#
loop_
_entity_poly.entity_id
_entity_poly.type
_entity_poly.pdbx_seq_one_letter_code
_entity_poly.pdbx_strand_id
1 'polypeptide(L)'
;MKIAILGFGAEGKTTLKFLKKSPRFKKAKICVLDKKNDANYLKNLEQFDVVFRSPGVPYNLPEIQKAVKAGVKFSGNIQLFFEEAEKIDCQIVGVTGTKGKGTVSTLLYKMLEAAGRDAHLAGNIGKPAIGILPRLNKNSLVVLELSSFQLQDLNPPAGKPDIAVILDISPDHLDVHKNFREYLNAKAGIIKNQKKTNKIFYFAGNKHSRWIAQKSPAKKIIVSAEKFGLFKPEDLKIRGPHNFKNAVMAAKIALALNCPKSAIVNTIKKFKGNEHRLEFVRKINKINFYNDSAGTNPQTAIAAIRAFKEPKILIAGGKDKKLDYFPLAKALKKSGVKSVILFGENKKKIAKAIFKTKNKESGIIEVGNLEMAVKEAYKTAKFLIHDSKFTIHIIFSPASASFDMFKNYKERGEKFKEIVRKLR
;
A
#
# COMPACT_ATOMS: atom_id res chain seq x y z
N MET A 1 5.22 34.27 -7.69
CA MET A 1 5.59 32.84 -7.69
C MET A 1 4.58 32.07 -8.53
N LYS A 2 5.05 31.28 -9.50
CA LYS A 2 4.24 30.38 -10.33
C LYS A 2 4.38 28.95 -9.80
N ILE A 3 3.28 28.31 -9.49
CA ILE A 3 3.24 26.93 -8.90
C ILE A 3 2.50 26.02 -9.85
N ALA A 4 3.04 24.83 -10.11
CA ALA A 4 2.32 23.75 -10.76
C ALA A 4 1.95 22.64 -9.75
N ILE A 5 0.74 22.08 -9.90
CA ILE A 5 0.34 20.81 -9.26
C ILE A 5 0.30 19.78 -10.38
N LEU A 6 1.27 18.87 -10.37
CA LEU A 6 1.47 17.86 -11.40
C LEU A 6 0.84 16.52 -10.98
N GLY A 7 -0.26 16.17 -11.65
CA GLY A 7 -1.14 15.07 -11.30
C GLY A 7 -2.23 15.46 -10.30
N PHE A 8 -3.51 15.30 -10.68
CA PHE A 8 -4.66 15.79 -9.91
C PHE A 8 -5.49 14.67 -9.27
N GLY A 9 -4.79 13.66 -8.71
CA GLY A 9 -5.35 12.63 -7.85
C GLY A 9 -5.69 13.16 -6.43
N ALA A 10 -5.84 12.26 -5.47
CA ALA A 10 -6.19 12.64 -4.09
C ALA A 10 -5.16 13.59 -3.45
N GLU A 11 -3.85 13.34 -3.65
CA GLU A 11 -2.79 14.22 -3.15
C GLU A 11 -2.79 15.58 -3.85
N GLY A 12 -2.90 15.63 -5.18
CA GLY A 12 -2.95 16.90 -5.92
C GLY A 12 -4.14 17.77 -5.50
N LYS A 13 -5.32 17.18 -5.31
CA LYS A 13 -6.52 17.89 -4.83
C LYS A 13 -6.35 18.46 -3.43
N THR A 14 -5.78 17.70 -2.51
CA THR A 14 -5.56 18.17 -1.13
C THR A 14 -4.46 19.21 -1.07
N THR A 15 -3.42 19.08 -1.89
CA THR A 15 -2.37 20.09 -2.06
C THR A 15 -2.95 21.40 -2.57
N LEU A 16 -3.77 21.38 -3.63
CA LEU A 16 -4.44 22.57 -4.14
C LEU A 16 -5.28 23.27 -3.06
N LYS A 17 -6.08 22.48 -2.32
CA LYS A 17 -6.92 23.01 -1.24
C LYS A 17 -6.09 23.69 -0.15
N PHE A 18 -4.95 23.09 0.20
CA PHE A 18 -4.04 23.66 1.18
C PHE A 18 -3.39 24.96 0.67
N LEU A 19 -2.80 24.94 -0.55
CA LEU A 19 -2.13 26.10 -1.15
C LEU A 19 -3.05 27.32 -1.25
N LYS A 20 -4.33 27.11 -1.65
CA LYS A 20 -5.33 28.18 -1.71
C LYS A 20 -5.68 28.80 -0.36
N LYS A 21 -5.55 28.03 0.74
CA LYS A 21 -5.88 28.52 2.10
C LYS A 21 -4.67 29.07 2.84
N SER A 22 -3.46 28.71 2.45
CA SER A 22 -2.24 29.07 3.14
C SER A 22 -1.81 30.51 2.83
N PRO A 23 -1.62 31.38 3.87
CA PRO A 23 -1.12 32.74 3.67
C PRO A 23 0.22 32.79 2.90
N ARG A 24 1.08 31.77 3.08
CA ARG A 24 2.38 31.62 2.38
C ARG A 24 2.24 31.67 0.86
N PHE A 25 1.13 31.18 0.32
CA PHE A 25 0.90 31.02 -1.13
C PHE A 25 -0.19 31.95 -1.68
N LYS A 26 -0.68 32.90 -0.88
CA LYS A 26 -1.81 33.79 -1.24
C LYS A 26 -1.59 34.55 -2.56
N LYS A 27 -0.35 34.96 -2.86
CA LYS A 27 0.02 35.67 -4.10
C LYS A 27 0.54 34.74 -5.21
N ALA A 28 0.47 33.42 -5.05
CA ALA A 28 0.96 32.49 -6.05
C ALA A 28 -0.06 32.25 -7.16
N LYS A 29 0.41 32.22 -8.41
CA LYS A 29 -0.37 31.75 -9.55
C LYS A 29 -0.26 30.22 -9.58
N ILE A 30 -1.37 29.50 -9.34
CA ILE A 30 -1.38 28.05 -9.23
C ILE A 30 -2.02 27.47 -10.50
N CYS A 31 -1.29 26.57 -11.18
CA CYS A 31 -1.75 25.82 -12.34
C CYS A 31 -1.89 24.34 -11.99
N VAL A 32 -2.93 23.68 -12.49
CA VAL A 32 -3.13 22.24 -12.36
C VAL A 32 -2.79 21.57 -13.68
N LEU A 33 -1.83 20.67 -13.67
CA LEU A 33 -1.33 19.93 -14.82
C LEU A 33 -1.65 18.45 -14.64
N ASP A 34 -2.55 17.90 -15.46
CA ASP A 34 -2.97 16.50 -15.37
C ASP A 34 -3.22 15.92 -16.75
N LYS A 35 -2.74 14.70 -16.99
CA LYS A 35 -2.88 13.96 -18.24
C LYS A 35 -4.34 13.83 -18.71
N LYS A 36 -5.30 13.88 -17.79
CA LYS A 36 -6.72 13.78 -18.14
C LYS A 36 -7.26 15.04 -18.81
N ASN A 37 -6.64 16.19 -18.53
CA ASN A 37 -7.07 17.49 -19.02
C ASN A 37 -6.27 17.91 -20.26
N ASP A 38 -4.99 17.53 -20.33
CA ASP A 38 -4.10 17.88 -21.44
C ASP A 38 -3.07 16.76 -21.65
N ALA A 39 -2.99 16.24 -22.87
CA ALA A 39 -1.98 15.25 -23.25
C ALA A 39 -0.55 15.78 -23.15
N ASN A 40 -0.36 17.10 -23.31
CA ASN A 40 0.92 17.81 -23.23
C ASN A 40 1.22 18.40 -21.85
N TYR A 41 0.54 17.96 -20.79
CA TYR A 41 0.61 18.48 -19.43
C TYR A 41 2.03 18.56 -18.82
N LEU A 42 3.01 17.91 -19.40
CA LEU A 42 4.43 17.95 -19.00
C LEU A 42 5.26 19.00 -19.72
N LYS A 43 4.71 19.66 -20.76
CA LYS A 43 5.45 20.68 -21.52
C LYS A 43 5.64 21.95 -20.69
N ASN A 44 6.80 22.60 -20.89
CA ASN A 44 7.13 23.92 -20.30
C ASN A 44 7.09 23.95 -18.76
N LEU A 45 7.52 22.87 -18.10
CA LEU A 45 7.62 22.84 -16.64
C LEU A 45 8.63 23.87 -16.11
N GLU A 46 9.59 24.29 -16.92
CA GLU A 46 10.65 25.26 -16.60
C GLU A 46 10.11 26.66 -16.31
N GLN A 47 8.87 26.97 -16.68
CA GLN A 47 8.22 28.25 -16.36
C GLN A 47 7.73 28.38 -14.92
N PHE A 48 7.78 27.30 -14.12
CA PHE A 48 7.30 27.28 -12.74
C PHE A 48 8.46 27.39 -11.74
N ASP A 49 8.24 28.12 -10.67
CA ASP A 49 9.18 28.23 -9.55
C ASP A 49 9.17 26.94 -8.72
N VAL A 50 7.98 26.35 -8.53
CA VAL A 50 7.76 25.13 -7.74
C VAL A 50 6.75 24.21 -8.43
N VAL A 51 7.07 22.92 -8.47
CA VAL A 51 6.17 21.86 -8.97
C VAL A 51 5.86 20.89 -7.83
N PHE A 52 4.60 20.84 -7.39
CA PHE A 52 4.11 19.81 -6.46
C PHE A 52 3.71 18.58 -7.26
N ARG A 53 4.54 17.56 -7.24
CA ARG A 53 4.34 16.30 -7.99
C ARG A 53 3.53 15.30 -7.20
N SER A 54 2.50 14.75 -7.81
CA SER A 54 1.80 13.57 -7.26
C SER A 54 2.62 12.29 -7.50
N PRO A 55 2.64 11.32 -6.57
CA PRO A 55 3.42 10.09 -6.70
C PRO A 55 3.12 9.24 -7.93
N GLY A 56 1.92 9.39 -8.51
CA GLY A 56 1.51 8.70 -9.73
C GLY A 56 2.15 9.22 -11.02
N VAL A 57 2.87 10.34 -10.97
CA VAL A 57 3.65 10.88 -12.10
C VAL A 57 5.11 10.46 -11.90
N PRO A 58 5.69 9.62 -12.78
CA PRO A 58 7.07 9.15 -12.62
C PRO A 58 8.08 10.29 -12.61
N TYR A 59 8.99 10.27 -11.63
CA TYR A 59 10.01 11.32 -11.47
C TYR A 59 11.04 11.35 -12.61
N ASN A 60 11.29 10.20 -13.22
CA ASN A 60 12.32 10.01 -14.25
C ASN A 60 11.87 10.39 -15.68
N LEU A 61 10.71 11.01 -15.86
CA LEU A 61 10.27 11.49 -17.15
C LEU A 61 11.21 12.57 -17.69
N PRO A 62 11.56 12.55 -19.00
CA PRO A 62 12.52 13.49 -19.60
C PRO A 62 12.19 14.95 -19.32
N GLU A 63 10.91 15.32 -19.40
CA GLU A 63 10.43 16.70 -19.18
C GLU A 63 10.64 17.14 -17.72
N ILE A 64 10.43 16.23 -16.76
CA ILE A 64 10.68 16.50 -15.34
C ILE A 64 12.17 16.66 -15.11
N GLN A 65 13.01 15.76 -15.67
CA GLN A 65 14.45 15.84 -15.53
C GLN A 65 15.04 17.10 -16.16
N LYS A 66 14.46 17.56 -17.27
CA LYS A 66 14.81 18.84 -17.92
C LYS A 66 14.51 20.02 -16.98
N ALA A 67 13.30 20.06 -16.42
CA ALA A 67 12.91 21.12 -15.47
C ALA A 67 13.76 21.11 -14.18
N VAL A 68 14.12 19.92 -13.64
CA VAL A 68 15.04 19.80 -12.51
C VAL A 68 16.42 20.40 -12.83
N LYS A 69 16.97 20.10 -14.02
CA LYS A 69 18.23 20.68 -14.49
C LYS A 69 18.16 22.19 -14.69
N ALA A 70 16.99 22.72 -15.05
CA ALA A 70 16.74 24.15 -15.18
C ALA A 70 16.53 24.85 -13.81
N GLY A 71 16.62 24.14 -12.69
CA GLY A 71 16.52 24.73 -11.35
C GLY A 71 15.11 24.78 -10.76
N VAL A 72 14.10 24.21 -11.43
CA VAL A 72 12.73 24.14 -10.89
C VAL A 72 12.70 23.28 -9.62
N LYS A 73 12.13 23.81 -8.55
CA LYS A 73 11.98 23.09 -7.27
C LYS A 73 10.85 22.09 -7.37
N PHE A 74 11.15 20.80 -7.23
CA PHE A 74 10.15 19.76 -7.09
C PHE A 74 9.87 19.48 -5.62
N SER A 75 8.61 19.31 -5.28
CA SER A 75 8.10 19.04 -3.95
C SER A 75 6.90 18.10 -4.04
N GLY A 76 6.38 17.65 -2.92
CA GLY A 76 5.22 16.77 -2.86
C GLY A 76 4.37 17.02 -1.62
N ASN A 77 3.24 16.31 -1.54
CA ASN A 77 2.32 16.39 -0.41
C ASN A 77 3.00 16.08 0.92
N ILE A 78 3.93 15.13 0.95
CA ILE A 78 4.66 14.71 2.16
C ILE A 78 5.70 15.75 2.57
N GLN A 79 6.43 16.35 1.62
CA GLN A 79 7.35 17.44 1.90
C GLN A 79 6.63 18.60 2.58
N LEU A 80 5.53 19.05 1.95
CA LEU A 80 4.72 20.15 2.45
C LEU A 80 4.12 19.83 3.83
N PHE A 81 3.68 18.59 4.04
CA PHE A 81 3.20 18.14 5.34
C PHE A 81 4.28 18.25 6.43
N PHE A 82 5.50 17.78 6.17
CA PHE A 82 6.57 17.87 7.15
C PHE A 82 6.93 19.34 7.50
N GLU A 83 6.97 20.23 6.49
CA GLU A 83 7.23 21.66 6.71
C GLU A 83 6.19 22.31 7.63
N GLU A 84 4.92 21.94 7.49
CA GLU A 84 3.83 22.51 8.28
C GLU A 84 3.68 21.81 9.65
N ALA A 85 3.89 20.51 9.72
CA ALA A 85 3.80 19.74 10.96
C ALA A 85 4.91 20.10 11.97
N GLU A 86 6.08 20.54 11.49
CA GLU A 86 7.16 21.06 12.35
C GLU A 86 6.72 22.26 13.18
N LYS A 87 5.82 23.11 12.64
CA LYS A 87 5.24 24.26 13.36
C LYS A 87 4.24 23.84 14.44
N ILE A 88 3.63 22.67 14.31
CA ILE A 88 2.65 22.12 15.26
C ILE A 88 3.36 21.36 16.39
N ASP A 89 4.59 20.91 16.16
CA ASP A 89 5.41 20.11 17.09
C ASP A 89 4.73 18.80 17.51
N CYS A 90 4.00 18.17 16.58
CA CYS A 90 3.38 16.85 16.79
C CYS A 90 4.37 15.71 16.52
N GLN A 91 4.18 14.57 17.17
CA GLN A 91 5.05 13.42 17.02
C GLN A 91 4.71 12.61 15.76
N ILE A 92 5.71 12.33 14.92
CA ILE A 92 5.53 11.65 13.64
C ILE A 92 6.28 10.33 13.59
N VAL A 93 5.57 9.25 13.24
CA VAL A 93 6.11 7.93 12.91
C VAL A 93 6.00 7.70 11.41
N GLY A 94 7.12 7.64 10.69
CA GLY A 94 7.15 7.34 9.26
C GLY A 94 7.46 5.87 9.01
N VAL A 95 6.66 5.17 8.22
CA VAL A 95 6.81 3.74 7.92
C VAL A 95 7.06 3.53 6.42
N THR A 96 8.22 2.97 6.07
CA THR A 96 8.56 2.58 4.70
C THR A 96 9.07 1.14 4.62
N GLY A 97 9.19 0.61 3.42
CA GLY A 97 9.61 -0.74 3.10
C GLY A 97 9.01 -1.20 1.78
N THR A 98 9.29 -2.41 1.34
CA THR A 98 8.67 -2.95 0.13
C THR A 98 7.28 -3.50 0.45
N LYS A 99 7.17 -4.37 1.43
CA LYS A 99 5.91 -4.99 1.87
C LYS A 99 5.67 -4.72 3.36
N GLY A 100 4.42 -4.88 3.83
CA GLY A 100 4.08 -4.75 5.24
C GLY A 100 3.75 -3.35 5.73
N LYS A 101 4.06 -2.28 4.97
CA LYS A 101 3.82 -0.87 5.36
C LYS A 101 2.41 -0.65 5.91
N GLY A 102 1.40 -0.97 5.10
CA GLY A 102 0.00 -0.75 5.48
C GLY A 102 -0.42 -1.56 6.72
N THR A 103 0.09 -2.79 6.86
CA THR A 103 -0.19 -3.61 8.06
C THR A 103 0.42 -2.98 9.31
N VAL A 104 1.70 -2.58 9.25
CA VAL A 104 2.39 -1.96 10.39
C VAL A 104 1.76 -0.62 10.74
N SER A 105 1.52 0.25 9.75
CA SER A 105 0.93 1.57 9.99
C SER A 105 -0.48 1.48 10.57
N THR A 106 -1.33 0.58 10.04
CA THR A 106 -2.70 0.42 10.55
C THR A 106 -2.72 -0.23 11.94
N LEU A 107 -1.89 -1.25 12.18
CA LEU A 107 -1.79 -1.86 13.51
C LEU A 107 -1.32 -0.86 14.55
N LEU A 108 -0.25 -0.11 14.25
CA LEU A 108 0.26 0.92 15.15
C LEU A 108 -0.80 1.97 15.45
N TYR A 109 -1.45 2.50 14.42
CA TYR A 109 -2.54 3.46 14.57
C TYR A 109 -3.65 2.93 15.49
N LYS A 110 -4.10 1.69 15.27
CA LYS A 110 -5.14 1.07 16.11
C LYS A 110 -4.69 0.78 17.55
N MET A 111 -3.41 0.48 17.77
CA MET A 111 -2.85 0.35 19.12
C MET A 111 -2.83 1.68 19.85
N LEU A 112 -2.49 2.78 19.16
CA LEU A 112 -2.51 4.13 19.69
C LEU A 112 -3.94 4.60 20.01
N GLU A 113 -4.91 4.35 19.12
CA GLU A 113 -6.34 4.59 19.38
C GLU A 113 -6.84 3.83 20.61
N ALA A 114 -6.52 2.52 20.69
CA ALA A 114 -6.91 1.68 21.83
C ALA A 114 -6.26 2.10 23.15
N ALA A 115 -5.15 2.82 23.09
CA ALA A 115 -4.48 3.44 24.22
C ALA A 115 -5.01 4.85 24.54
N GLY A 116 -6.08 5.33 23.89
CA GLY A 116 -6.68 6.64 24.11
C GLY A 116 -5.84 7.81 23.60
N ARG A 117 -4.89 7.57 22.67
CA ARG A 117 -4.03 8.63 22.13
C ARG A 117 -4.71 9.35 20.96
N ASP A 118 -4.45 10.65 20.82
CA ASP A 118 -4.85 11.41 19.63
C ASP A 118 -4.01 10.97 18.41
N ALA A 119 -4.43 9.89 17.79
CA ALA A 119 -3.70 9.23 16.71
C ALA A 119 -4.31 9.52 15.33
N HIS A 120 -3.45 9.69 14.34
CA HIS A 120 -3.84 9.95 12.95
C HIS A 120 -3.07 9.05 11.99
N LEU A 121 -3.78 8.42 11.03
CA LEU A 121 -3.19 7.61 9.97
C LEU A 121 -3.29 8.33 8.63
N ALA A 122 -2.16 8.54 7.96
CA ALA A 122 -2.11 9.28 6.70
C ALA A 122 -0.98 8.82 5.76
N GLY A 123 -0.86 9.45 4.60
CA GLY A 123 0.15 9.19 3.59
C GLY A 123 -0.36 8.33 2.44
N ASN A 124 0.36 7.26 2.11
CA ASN A 124 -0.02 6.34 1.03
C ASN A 124 -1.23 5.45 1.38
N ILE A 125 -1.62 5.42 2.66
CA ILE A 125 -2.85 4.79 3.19
C ILE A 125 -3.65 5.85 3.95
N GLY A 126 -4.95 5.67 4.05
CA GLY A 126 -5.81 6.63 4.73
C GLY A 126 -6.04 7.91 3.91
N LYS A 127 -5.81 9.07 4.53
CA LYS A 127 -5.92 10.39 3.90
C LYS A 127 -4.55 10.90 3.46
N PRO A 128 -4.46 11.72 2.37
CA PRO A 128 -3.23 12.45 2.07
C PRO A 128 -2.75 13.27 3.28
N ALA A 129 -1.43 13.26 3.53
CA ALA A 129 -0.87 13.80 4.77
C ALA A 129 -1.25 15.27 5.02
N ILE A 130 -1.13 16.15 4.01
CA ILE A 130 -1.48 17.57 4.16
C ILE A 130 -2.96 17.78 4.53
N GLY A 131 -3.83 16.83 4.21
CA GLY A 131 -5.27 16.90 4.48
C GLY A 131 -5.64 16.68 5.95
N ILE A 132 -4.73 16.21 6.80
CA ILE A 132 -4.99 16.02 8.23
C ILE A 132 -4.49 17.17 9.09
N LEU A 133 -3.63 18.07 8.57
CA LEU A 133 -3.04 19.19 9.33
C LEU A 133 -4.04 19.98 10.18
N PRO A 134 -5.25 20.33 9.69
CA PRO A 134 -6.20 21.11 10.50
C PRO A 134 -6.72 20.40 11.76
N ARG A 135 -6.41 19.12 11.93
CA ARG A 135 -6.83 18.31 13.08
C ARG A 135 -5.70 18.06 14.08
N LEU A 136 -4.48 18.46 13.72
CA LEU A 136 -3.31 18.15 14.52
C LEU A 136 -3.07 19.24 15.57
N ASN A 137 -2.54 18.81 16.71
CA ASN A 137 -2.03 19.63 17.78
C ASN A 137 -0.75 18.99 18.35
N LYS A 138 -0.09 19.63 19.31
CA LYS A 138 1.17 19.16 19.90
C LYS A 138 1.11 17.75 20.54
N ASN A 139 -0.09 17.29 20.93
CA ASN A 139 -0.29 15.98 21.54
C ASN A 139 -0.61 14.90 20.49
N SER A 140 -0.78 15.29 19.23
CA SER A 140 -1.13 14.35 18.15
C SER A 140 0.02 13.41 17.82
N LEU A 141 -0.31 12.15 17.55
CA LEU A 141 0.59 11.12 17.07
C LEU A 141 0.23 10.76 15.61
N VAL A 142 1.10 11.10 14.68
CA VAL A 142 0.85 10.87 13.27
C VAL A 142 1.61 9.65 12.77
N VAL A 143 0.90 8.66 12.24
CA VAL A 143 1.48 7.48 11.58
C VAL A 143 1.38 7.68 10.07
N LEU A 144 2.53 7.83 9.41
CA LEU A 144 2.63 8.02 7.96
C LEU A 144 3.08 6.74 7.27
N GLU A 145 2.26 6.19 6.39
CA GLU A 145 2.73 5.22 5.41
C GLU A 145 3.41 5.96 4.24
N LEU A 146 4.68 5.66 3.99
CA LEU A 146 5.49 6.37 2.99
C LEU A 146 5.97 5.44 1.88
N SER A 147 5.56 5.72 0.65
CA SER A 147 6.05 5.04 -0.56
C SER A 147 7.42 5.59 -1.00
N SER A 148 8.14 4.84 -1.86
CA SER A 148 9.38 5.34 -2.47
C SER A 148 9.15 6.60 -3.31
N PHE A 149 7.99 6.67 -4.00
CA PHE A 149 7.63 7.80 -4.85
C PHE A 149 7.41 9.10 -4.07
N GLN A 150 6.82 9.00 -2.87
CA GLN A 150 6.64 10.14 -1.98
C GLN A 150 7.95 10.59 -1.34
N LEU A 151 8.81 9.61 -0.97
CA LEU A 151 10.11 9.89 -0.36
C LEU A 151 11.14 10.45 -1.35
N GLN A 152 10.93 10.23 -2.66
CA GLN A 152 11.80 10.71 -3.74
C GLN A 152 11.81 12.25 -3.83
N ASP A 153 10.69 12.89 -3.51
CA ASP A 153 10.53 14.34 -3.54
C ASP A 153 10.96 15.05 -2.24
N LEU A 154 11.45 14.31 -1.24
CA LEU A 154 11.93 14.92 0.00
C LEU A 154 13.29 15.59 -0.20
N ASN A 155 13.30 16.90 -0.10
CA ASN A 155 14.51 17.75 -0.18
C ASN A 155 14.79 18.44 1.15
N PRO A 156 16.04 18.58 1.58
CA PRO A 156 16.40 19.42 2.72
C PRO A 156 16.02 20.91 2.46
N PRO A 157 15.59 21.68 3.48
CA PRO A 157 15.40 21.30 4.88
C PRO A 157 13.97 20.80 5.17
N ALA A 158 13.56 19.68 4.56
CA ALA A 158 12.27 19.08 4.92
C ALA A 158 12.27 18.63 6.38
N GLY A 159 11.13 18.66 7.02
CA GLY A 159 10.90 17.99 8.29
C GLY A 159 11.19 16.48 8.19
N LYS A 160 11.15 15.79 9.30
CA LYS A 160 11.52 14.39 9.45
C LYS A 160 10.53 13.66 10.35
N PRO A 161 10.39 12.34 10.23
CA PRO A 161 9.73 11.58 11.26
C PRO A 161 10.62 11.49 12.51
N ASP A 162 10.03 11.61 13.70
CA ASP A 162 10.71 11.39 14.97
C ASP A 162 11.10 9.94 15.14
N ILE A 163 10.25 9.06 14.61
CA ILE A 163 10.48 7.62 14.54
C ILE A 163 10.41 7.19 13.07
N ALA A 164 11.52 6.76 12.50
CA ALA A 164 11.56 6.09 11.21
C ALA A 164 11.43 4.58 11.38
N VAL A 165 10.66 3.94 10.53
CA VAL A 165 10.44 2.50 10.52
C VAL A 165 10.80 1.94 9.14
N ILE A 166 11.83 1.09 9.10
CA ILE A 166 12.29 0.47 7.87
C ILE A 166 11.94 -1.02 7.90
N LEU A 167 10.93 -1.39 7.15
CA LEU A 167 10.55 -2.79 6.96
C LEU A 167 11.46 -3.45 5.92
N ASP A 168 11.23 -4.73 5.63
CA ASP A 168 12.00 -5.45 4.63
C ASP A 168 11.95 -4.78 3.27
N ILE A 169 13.11 -4.64 2.65
CA ILE A 169 13.28 -4.06 1.33
C ILE A 169 13.80 -5.14 0.37
N SER A 170 13.11 -5.29 -0.75
CA SER A 170 13.44 -6.16 -1.88
C SER A 170 13.17 -5.42 -3.19
N PRO A 171 13.70 -5.85 -4.34
CA PRO A 171 13.39 -5.26 -5.63
C PRO A 171 11.89 -5.16 -5.89
N ASP A 172 11.44 -3.95 -6.25
CA ASP A 172 10.06 -3.62 -6.60
C ASP A 172 10.04 -2.31 -7.40
N HIS A 173 8.97 -2.05 -8.18
CA HIS A 173 8.81 -0.81 -8.95
C HIS A 173 9.98 -0.46 -9.88
N LEU A 174 10.66 -1.47 -10.46
CA LEU A 174 11.75 -1.27 -11.43
C LEU A 174 11.25 -0.87 -12.82
N ASP A 175 9.97 -0.85 -13.03
CA ASP A 175 9.25 -0.26 -14.16
C ASP A 175 9.20 1.28 -14.10
N VAL A 176 9.45 1.86 -12.91
CA VAL A 176 9.41 3.32 -12.66
C VAL A 176 10.74 3.86 -12.17
N HIS A 177 11.39 3.18 -11.23
CA HIS A 177 12.76 3.51 -10.82
C HIS A 177 13.77 2.96 -11.84
N LYS A 178 14.82 3.72 -12.17
CA LYS A 178 15.86 3.32 -13.15
C LYS A 178 16.52 1.98 -12.80
N ASN A 179 16.69 1.73 -11.50
CA ASN A 179 17.28 0.51 -10.96
C ASN A 179 16.98 0.35 -9.46
N PHE A 180 17.38 -0.78 -8.90
CA PHE A 180 17.16 -1.07 -7.48
C PHE A 180 17.87 -0.09 -6.54
N ARG A 181 19.03 0.45 -6.94
CA ARG A 181 19.79 1.42 -6.13
C ARG A 181 19.03 2.73 -5.99
N GLU A 182 18.41 3.21 -7.06
CA GLU A 182 17.53 4.39 -7.02
C GLU A 182 16.33 4.17 -6.11
N TYR A 183 15.65 3.01 -6.23
CA TYR A 183 14.55 2.63 -5.35
C TYR A 183 14.97 2.61 -3.87
N LEU A 184 16.14 2.04 -3.57
CA LEU A 184 16.68 1.99 -2.22
C LEU A 184 17.02 3.39 -1.69
N ASN A 185 17.64 4.24 -2.51
CA ASN A 185 17.97 5.63 -2.17
C ASN A 185 16.70 6.47 -1.95
N ALA A 186 15.65 6.27 -2.76
CA ALA A 186 14.37 6.92 -2.55
C ALA A 186 13.78 6.58 -1.17
N LYS A 187 13.82 5.31 -0.76
CA LYS A 187 13.38 4.91 0.60
C LYS A 187 14.25 5.47 1.71
N ALA A 188 15.56 5.60 1.47
CA ALA A 188 16.48 6.25 2.40
C ALA A 188 16.16 7.75 2.62
N GLY A 189 15.34 8.36 1.78
CA GLY A 189 14.81 9.71 2.00
C GLY A 189 14.16 9.91 3.37
N ILE A 190 13.58 8.86 3.97
CA ILE A 190 12.94 8.93 5.29
C ILE A 190 13.90 9.33 6.43
N ILE A 191 15.20 9.11 6.27
CA ILE A 191 16.21 9.41 7.30
C ILE A 191 17.01 10.70 7.05
N LYS A 192 16.79 11.37 5.90
CA LYS A 192 17.65 12.50 5.44
C LYS A 192 17.87 13.59 6.49
N ASN A 193 16.84 13.89 7.29
CA ASN A 193 16.87 14.99 8.27
C ASN A 193 16.79 14.50 9.72
N GLN A 194 16.98 13.20 9.97
CA GLN A 194 16.98 12.66 11.34
C GLN A 194 18.16 13.19 12.16
N LYS A 195 17.93 13.39 13.46
CA LYS A 195 18.89 13.84 14.47
C LYS A 195 19.19 12.69 15.46
N LYS A 196 20.21 12.82 16.30
CA LYS A 196 20.56 11.84 17.35
C LYS A 196 19.42 11.58 18.34
N THR A 197 18.53 12.55 18.56
CA THR A 197 17.34 12.44 19.41
C THR A 197 16.22 11.60 18.82
N ASN A 198 16.22 11.37 17.50
CA ASN A 198 15.21 10.53 16.83
C ASN A 198 15.49 9.03 17.03
N LYS A 199 14.53 8.21 16.62
CA LYS A 199 14.64 6.74 16.70
C LYS A 199 14.45 6.12 15.31
N ILE A 200 15.14 4.99 15.04
CA ILE A 200 14.94 4.20 13.84
C ILE A 200 14.75 2.74 14.20
N PHE A 201 13.60 2.18 13.80
CA PHE A 201 13.26 0.78 13.97
C PHE A 201 13.47 0.03 12.66
N TYR A 202 14.11 -1.15 12.70
CA TYR A 202 14.37 -1.94 11.51
C TYR A 202 14.57 -3.42 11.82
N PHE A 203 14.43 -4.27 10.78
CA PHE A 203 14.75 -5.68 10.85
C PHE A 203 16.21 -5.93 10.45
N ALA A 204 17.04 -6.43 11.37
CA ALA A 204 18.45 -6.68 11.10
C ALA A 204 18.71 -7.79 10.06
N GLY A 205 17.78 -8.72 9.88
CA GLY A 205 17.85 -9.80 8.89
C GLY A 205 17.78 -9.33 7.43
N ASN A 206 17.29 -8.11 7.17
CA ASN A 206 17.27 -7.54 5.82
C ASN A 206 18.45 -6.60 5.62
N LYS A 207 19.40 -6.96 4.74
CA LYS A 207 20.62 -6.19 4.47
C LYS A 207 20.35 -4.75 4.04
N HIS A 208 19.28 -4.50 3.29
CA HIS A 208 18.95 -3.19 2.76
C HIS A 208 18.33 -2.27 3.84
N SER A 209 17.49 -2.83 4.71
CA SER A 209 16.96 -2.09 5.87
C SER A 209 18.08 -1.72 6.83
N ARG A 210 19.02 -2.62 7.08
CA ARG A 210 20.22 -2.37 7.87
C ARG A 210 21.07 -1.26 7.27
N TRP A 211 21.30 -1.30 5.95
CA TRP A 211 22.09 -0.29 5.25
C TRP A 211 21.49 1.12 5.41
N ILE A 212 20.14 1.27 5.28
CA ILE A 212 19.48 2.55 5.54
C ILE A 212 19.66 2.97 7.00
N ALA A 213 19.39 2.05 7.94
CA ALA A 213 19.47 2.34 9.37
C ALA A 213 20.86 2.80 9.82
N GLN A 214 21.93 2.20 9.26
CA GLN A 214 23.30 2.57 9.56
C GLN A 214 23.65 3.99 9.13
N LYS A 215 23.02 4.51 8.08
CA LYS A 215 23.25 5.88 7.60
C LYS A 215 22.55 6.96 8.43
N SER A 216 21.58 6.59 9.28
CA SER A 216 20.91 7.55 10.14
C SER A 216 21.74 7.87 11.38
N PRO A 217 21.80 9.13 11.84
CA PRO A 217 22.34 9.48 13.15
C PRO A 217 21.44 9.04 14.33
N ALA A 218 20.19 8.70 14.08
CA ALA A 218 19.18 8.36 15.07
C ALA A 218 19.53 7.12 15.91
N LYS A 219 18.95 6.99 17.09
CA LYS A 219 19.06 5.79 17.94
C LYS A 219 18.48 4.57 17.23
N LYS A 220 19.31 3.55 16.97
CA LYS A 220 18.96 2.33 16.25
C LYS A 220 18.29 1.33 17.17
N ILE A 221 17.10 0.83 16.79
CA ILE A 221 16.34 -0.17 17.53
C ILE A 221 16.10 -1.36 16.61
N ILE A 222 16.80 -2.45 16.88
CA ILE A 222 16.66 -3.70 16.13
C ILE A 222 15.42 -4.43 16.62
N VAL A 223 14.58 -4.88 15.67
CA VAL A 223 13.39 -5.68 15.98
C VAL A 223 13.62 -7.11 15.52
N SER A 224 13.45 -8.05 16.48
CA SER A 224 13.41 -9.50 16.24
C SER A 224 12.04 -10.03 16.62
N ALA A 225 11.45 -10.80 15.72
CA ALA A 225 10.15 -11.42 15.94
C ALA A 225 10.28 -12.68 16.82
N GLU A 226 11.41 -13.40 16.73
CA GLU A 226 11.65 -14.64 17.46
C GLU A 226 11.75 -14.43 18.99
N LYS A 227 12.25 -13.25 19.39
CA LYS A 227 12.47 -12.88 20.80
C LYS A 227 11.33 -12.05 21.38
N PHE A 228 10.16 -12.05 20.75
CA PHE A 228 9.04 -11.22 21.21
C PHE A 228 7.97 -12.05 21.90
N GLY A 229 7.78 -11.85 23.23
CA GLY A 229 6.94 -12.68 24.09
C GLY A 229 5.58 -12.09 24.49
N LEU A 230 5.17 -10.91 23.94
CA LEU A 230 3.91 -10.28 24.36
C LEU A 230 2.65 -10.97 23.78
N PHE A 231 2.76 -11.57 22.61
CA PHE A 231 1.73 -12.37 21.95
C PHE A 231 2.38 -13.39 21.01
N LYS A 232 1.62 -14.41 20.61
CA LYS A 232 2.07 -15.50 19.74
C LYS A 232 1.45 -15.38 18.34
N PRO A 233 1.98 -16.06 17.30
CA PRO A 233 1.39 -16.07 15.95
C PRO A 233 -0.10 -16.46 15.91
N GLU A 234 -0.52 -17.35 16.82
CA GLU A 234 -1.89 -17.86 16.93
C GLU A 234 -2.88 -16.80 17.40
N ASP A 235 -2.41 -15.78 18.13
CA ASP A 235 -3.24 -14.65 18.57
C ASP A 235 -3.68 -13.73 17.40
N LEU A 236 -3.03 -13.85 16.24
CA LEU A 236 -3.31 -13.02 15.07
C LEU A 236 -4.41 -13.62 14.19
N LYS A 237 -5.40 -12.82 13.82
CA LYS A 237 -6.38 -13.20 12.80
C LYS A 237 -5.83 -13.10 11.38
N ILE A 238 -4.75 -12.33 11.16
CA ILE A 238 -4.04 -12.23 9.88
C ILE A 238 -2.93 -13.29 9.84
N ARG A 239 -3.01 -14.18 8.84
CA ARG A 239 -2.14 -15.36 8.75
C ARG A 239 -0.77 -15.05 8.14
N GLY A 240 0.20 -15.87 8.49
CA GLY A 240 1.52 -15.93 7.88
C GLY A 240 2.64 -15.30 8.71
N PRO A 241 3.87 -15.83 8.62
CA PRO A 241 5.01 -15.38 9.43
C PRO A 241 5.39 -13.93 9.17
N HIS A 242 5.18 -13.43 7.95
CA HIS A 242 5.40 -12.03 7.63
C HIS A 242 4.43 -11.09 8.37
N ASN A 243 3.18 -11.52 8.62
CA ASN A 243 2.22 -10.72 9.37
C ASN A 243 2.53 -10.73 10.87
N PHE A 244 3.03 -11.84 11.43
CA PHE A 244 3.55 -11.86 12.78
C PHE A 244 4.73 -10.87 12.93
N LYS A 245 5.68 -10.90 12.01
CA LYS A 245 6.81 -9.96 11.96
C LYS A 245 6.35 -8.49 11.90
N ASN A 246 5.36 -8.19 11.08
CA ASN A 246 4.76 -6.85 11.00
C ASN A 246 4.07 -6.44 12.31
N ALA A 247 3.36 -7.36 12.95
CA ALA A 247 2.69 -7.14 14.24
C ALA A 247 3.68 -6.85 15.35
N VAL A 248 4.79 -7.58 15.40
CA VAL A 248 5.89 -7.35 16.35
C VAL A 248 6.52 -5.96 16.13
N MET A 249 6.75 -5.55 14.88
CA MET A 249 7.26 -4.21 14.58
C MET A 249 6.31 -3.14 15.12
N ALA A 250 5.00 -3.22 14.82
CA ALA A 250 4.01 -2.27 15.30
C ALA A 250 3.96 -2.22 16.83
N ALA A 251 3.97 -3.39 17.49
CA ALA A 251 3.95 -3.50 18.95
C ALA A 251 5.21 -2.90 19.60
N LYS A 252 6.40 -3.13 19.05
CA LYS A 252 7.65 -2.54 19.55
C LYS A 252 7.64 -1.02 19.48
N ILE A 253 7.06 -0.45 18.42
CA ILE A 253 6.90 1.00 18.31
C ILE A 253 5.86 1.51 19.31
N ALA A 254 4.71 0.83 19.44
CA ALA A 254 3.67 1.18 20.40
C ALA A 254 4.20 1.16 21.86
N LEU A 255 5.00 0.15 22.23
CA LEU A 255 5.69 0.11 23.53
C LEU A 255 6.65 1.29 23.71
N ALA A 256 7.42 1.66 22.68
CA ALA A 256 8.32 2.81 22.71
C ALA A 256 7.59 4.17 22.78
N LEU A 257 6.29 4.17 22.49
CA LEU A 257 5.35 5.29 22.64
C LEU A 257 4.49 5.18 23.90
N ASN A 258 4.89 4.32 24.85
CA ASN A 258 4.24 4.09 26.14
C ASN A 258 2.77 3.62 26.03
N CYS A 259 2.42 2.83 25.02
CA CYS A 259 1.12 2.19 24.95
C CYS A 259 1.02 1.05 25.97
N PRO A 260 -0.09 0.93 26.70
CA PRO A 260 -0.33 -0.19 27.61
C PRO A 260 -0.26 -1.54 26.88
N LYS A 261 0.37 -2.54 27.49
CA LYS A 261 0.47 -3.90 26.92
C LYS A 261 -0.91 -4.49 26.60
N SER A 262 -1.92 -4.23 27.43
CA SER A 262 -3.30 -4.66 27.23
C SER A 262 -3.91 -4.10 25.93
N ALA A 263 -3.71 -2.81 25.64
CA ALA A 263 -4.19 -2.17 24.40
C ALA A 263 -3.53 -2.82 23.17
N ILE A 264 -2.24 -3.13 23.22
CA ILE A 264 -1.50 -3.81 22.16
C ILE A 264 -2.08 -5.20 21.91
N VAL A 265 -2.17 -6.04 22.95
CA VAL A 265 -2.64 -7.43 22.84
C VAL A 265 -4.09 -7.48 22.37
N ASN A 266 -4.97 -6.64 22.91
CA ASN A 266 -6.37 -6.55 22.50
C ASN A 266 -6.50 -6.14 21.02
N THR A 267 -5.67 -5.21 20.56
CA THR A 267 -5.64 -4.81 19.14
C THR A 267 -5.21 -5.98 18.25
N ILE A 268 -4.14 -6.71 18.63
CA ILE A 268 -3.66 -7.87 17.87
C ILE A 268 -4.77 -8.93 17.72
N LYS A 269 -5.44 -9.29 18.81
CA LYS A 269 -6.53 -10.30 18.79
C LYS A 269 -7.76 -9.87 17.97
N LYS A 270 -8.02 -8.55 17.85
CA LYS A 270 -9.16 -8.01 17.12
C LYS A 270 -8.84 -7.70 15.65
N PHE A 271 -7.58 -7.48 15.28
CA PHE A 271 -7.19 -7.01 13.95
C PHE A 271 -7.42 -8.06 12.87
N LYS A 272 -8.35 -7.80 11.96
CA LYS A 272 -8.73 -8.69 10.85
C LYS A 272 -7.95 -8.42 9.55
N GLY A 273 -6.96 -7.54 9.55
CA GLY A 273 -6.23 -7.08 8.36
C GLY A 273 -6.75 -5.74 7.83
N ASN A 274 -6.13 -5.28 6.75
CA ASN A 274 -6.57 -4.08 6.04
C ASN A 274 -7.67 -4.44 5.07
N GLU A 275 -8.67 -3.58 4.93
CA GLU A 275 -9.71 -3.74 3.93
C GLU A 275 -9.11 -3.93 2.53
N HIS A 276 -9.71 -4.82 1.76
CA HIS A 276 -9.32 -5.16 0.40
C HIS A 276 -7.91 -5.77 0.23
N ARG A 277 -7.25 -6.19 1.31
CA ARG A 277 -5.93 -6.87 1.29
C ARG A 277 -6.02 -8.23 1.95
N LEU A 278 -6.38 -9.24 1.16
CA LEU A 278 -6.65 -10.61 1.58
C LEU A 278 -7.60 -10.64 2.81
N GLU A 279 -8.54 -9.70 2.80
CA GLU A 279 -9.54 -9.48 3.84
C GLU A 279 -10.51 -10.66 3.90
N PHE A 280 -10.61 -11.31 5.06
CA PHE A 280 -11.65 -12.31 5.27
C PHE A 280 -13.02 -11.63 5.32
N VAL A 281 -13.93 -12.03 4.42
CA VAL A 281 -15.28 -11.44 4.29
C VAL A 281 -16.31 -12.25 5.03
N ARG A 282 -16.42 -13.55 4.72
CA ARG A 282 -17.47 -14.42 5.23
C ARG A 282 -17.08 -15.89 5.07
N LYS A 283 -17.64 -16.73 5.93
CA LYS A 283 -17.68 -18.19 5.78
C LYS A 283 -19.10 -18.65 5.55
N ILE A 284 -19.33 -19.48 4.53
CA ILE A 284 -20.59 -20.16 4.26
C ILE A 284 -20.26 -21.65 4.22
N ASN A 285 -20.75 -22.43 5.18
CA ASN A 285 -20.38 -23.84 5.35
C ASN A 285 -18.85 -24.04 5.40
N LYS A 286 -18.28 -24.80 4.46
CA LYS A 286 -16.83 -25.03 4.33
C LYS A 286 -16.15 -24.09 3.32
N ILE A 287 -16.82 -23.00 2.89
CA ILE A 287 -16.32 -22.04 1.91
C ILE A 287 -15.96 -20.73 2.60
N ASN A 288 -14.72 -20.29 2.50
CA ASN A 288 -14.23 -19.01 3.00
C ASN A 288 -14.02 -18.03 1.84
N PHE A 289 -14.51 -16.80 1.98
CA PHE A 289 -14.35 -15.74 0.98
C PHE A 289 -13.31 -14.72 1.45
N TYR A 290 -12.36 -14.40 0.56
CA TYR A 290 -11.31 -13.42 0.79
C TYR A 290 -11.32 -12.34 -0.28
N ASN A 291 -11.25 -11.08 0.15
CA ASN A 291 -11.21 -9.90 -0.69
C ASN A 291 -9.78 -9.34 -0.75
N ASP A 292 -9.15 -9.44 -1.91
CA ASP A 292 -7.85 -8.84 -2.20
C ASP A 292 -7.94 -7.86 -3.39
N SER A 293 -9.03 -7.07 -3.44
CA SER A 293 -9.26 -6.12 -4.53
C SER A 293 -8.13 -5.10 -4.71
N ALA A 294 -7.33 -4.82 -3.67
CA ALA A 294 -6.12 -4.01 -3.75
C ALA A 294 -4.98 -4.70 -4.52
N GLY A 295 -5.12 -5.99 -4.83
CA GLY A 295 -4.21 -6.79 -5.65
C GLY A 295 -4.30 -6.45 -7.13
N THR A 296 -3.69 -5.34 -7.56
CA THR A 296 -3.83 -4.79 -8.91
C THR A 296 -2.77 -5.23 -9.91
N ASN A 297 -1.95 -6.23 -9.57
CA ASN A 297 -0.93 -6.79 -10.45
C ASN A 297 -0.74 -8.30 -10.23
N PRO A 298 -0.12 -9.04 -11.18
CA PRO A 298 0.09 -10.49 -11.08
C PRO A 298 0.83 -10.94 -9.82
N GLN A 299 1.80 -10.17 -9.33
CA GLN A 299 2.60 -10.52 -8.15
C GLN A 299 1.78 -10.55 -6.86
N THR A 300 0.79 -9.67 -6.74
CA THR A 300 -0.12 -9.68 -5.59
C THR A 300 -1.03 -10.91 -5.62
N ALA A 301 -1.56 -11.29 -6.78
CA ALA A 301 -2.36 -12.51 -6.90
C ALA A 301 -1.53 -13.77 -6.62
N ILE A 302 -0.26 -13.82 -7.04
CA ILE A 302 0.67 -14.91 -6.68
C ILE A 302 0.83 -14.99 -5.16
N ALA A 303 1.00 -13.86 -4.48
CA ALA A 303 1.10 -13.83 -3.02
C ALA A 303 -0.21 -14.31 -2.36
N ALA A 304 -1.36 -13.88 -2.89
CA ALA A 304 -2.67 -14.26 -2.38
C ALA A 304 -2.92 -15.79 -2.48
N ILE A 305 -2.65 -16.41 -3.63
CA ILE A 305 -2.83 -17.85 -3.79
C ILE A 305 -1.86 -18.68 -2.93
N ARG A 306 -0.66 -18.17 -2.68
CA ARG A 306 0.35 -18.82 -1.82
C ARG A 306 0.10 -18.65 -0.31
N ALA A 307 -0.81 -17.76 0.07
CA ALA A 307 -1.13 -17.53 1.49
C ALA A 307 -1.89 -18.70 2.14
N PHE A 308 -2.42 -19.62 1.33
CA PHE A 308 -3.24 -20.74 1.78
C PHE A 308 -2.67 -22.06 1.25
N LYS A 309 -2.69 -23.11 2.09
CA LYS A 309 -2.37 -24.47 1.69
C LYS A 309 -3.59 -25.20 1.13
N GLU A 310 -4.76 -24.88 1.64
CA GLU A 310 -6.04 -25.49 1.30
C GLU A 310 -6.43 -25.26 -0.17
N PRO A 311 -7.28 -26.11 -0.76
CA PRO A 311 -7.82 -25.89 -2.10
C PRO A 311 -8.50 -24.52 -2.24
N LYS A 312 -8.36 -23.92 -3.40
CA LYS A 312 -8.88 -22.57 -3.65
C LYS A 312 -9.39 -22.34 -5.06
N ILE A 313 -10.26 -21.36 -5.19
CA ILE A 313 -10.72 -20.79 -6.45
C ILE A 313 -10.23 -19.34 -6.52
N LEU A 314 -9.60 -18.97 -7.63
CA LEU A 314 -9.14 -17.62 -7.89
C LEU A 314 -10.16 -16.88 -8.76
N ILE A 315 -10.60 -15.69 -8.33
CA ILE A 315 -11.32 -14.73 -9.19
C ILE A 315 -10.32 -13.65 -9.60
N ALA A 316 -10.08 -13.51 -10.92
CA ALA A 316 -9.10 -12.55 -11.47
C ALA A 316 -9.63 -11.83 -12.70
N GLY A 317 -9.03 -10.66 -13.02
CA GLY A 317 -9.36 -9.84 -14.18
C GLY A 317 -9.68 -8.39 -13.84
N GLY A 318 -9.85 -7.59 -14.90
CA GLY A 318 -10.06 -6.15 -14.81
C GLY A 318 -9.45 -5.42 -16.00
N LYS A 319 -9.07 -4.13 -15.81
CA LYS A 319 -8.47 -3.27 -16.85
C LYS A 319 -7.11 -3.80 -17.31
N ASP A 320 -6.91 -3.90 -18.62
CA ASP A 320 -5.61 -4.25 -19.19
C ASP A 320 -4.62 -3.08 -19.08
N LYS A 321 -3.57 -3.28 -18.31
CA LYS A 321 -2.40 -2.37 -18.22
C LYS A 321 -1.18 -2.91 -18.96
N LYS A 322 -1.39 -3.80 -19.94
CA LYS A 322 -0.33 -4.45 -20.72
C LYS A 322 0.66 -5.26 -19.86
N LEU A 323 0.21 -5.74 -18.67
CA LEU A 323 1.03 -6.54 -17.77
C LEU A 323 1.29 -7.94 -18.36
N ASP A 324 2.41 -8.55 -17.94
CA ASP A 324 2.70 -9.95 -18.21
C ASP A 324 2.06 -10.84 -17.15
N TYR A 325 1.19 -11.76 -17.58
CA TYR A 325 0.49 -12.73 -16.72
C TYR A 325 1.14 -14.10 -16.69
N PHE A 326 2.23 -14.32 -17.43
CA PHE A 326 2.91 -15.61 -17.46
C PHE A 326 3.47 -16.05 -16.10
N PRO A 327 4.04 -15.14 -15.26
CA PRO A 327 4.43 -15.49 -13.88
C PRO A 327 3.26 -15.99 -13.01
N LEU A 328 2.08 -15.35 -13.12
CA LEU A 328 0.88 -15.81 -12.42
C LEU A 328 0.45 -17.19 -12.93
N ALA A 329 0.42 -17.37 -14.25
CA ALA A 329 0.07 -18.66 -14.88
C ALA A 329 1.01 -19.80 -14.44
N LYS A 330 2.32 -19.55 -14.33
CA LYS A 330 3.28 -20.51 -13.76
C LYS A 330 2.99 -20.80 -12.28
N ALA A 331 2.65 -19.78 -11.50
CA ALA A 331 2.39 -19.93 -10.07
C ALA A 331 1.10 -20.71 -9.76
N LEU A 332 0.15 -20.75 -10.70
CA LEU A 332 -1.07 -21.57 -10.56
C LEU A 332 -0.78 -23.06 -10.54
N LYS A 333 0.26 -23.54 -11.25
CA LYS A 333 0.69 -24.93 -11.17
C LYS A 333 1.09 -25.28 -9.73
N LYS A 334 0.65 -26.42 -9.24
CA LYS A 334 0.97 -26.93 -7.90
C LYS A 334 0.58 -25.95 -6.76
N SER A 335 -0.32 -24.98 -7.03
CA SER A 335 -0.76 -24.02 -6.02
C SER A 335 -2.00 -24.46 -5.22
N GLY A 336 -2.66 -25.53 -5.65
CA GLY A 336 -3.94 -25.97 -5.11
C GLY A 336 -5.14 -25.15 -5.62
N VAL A 337 -4.94 -24.29 -6.64
CA VAL A 337 -6.06 -23.60 -7.32
C VAL A 337 -6.78 -24.59 -8.23
N LYS A 338 -8.04 -24.88 -7.92
CA LYS A 338 -8.88 -25.82 -8.66
C LYS A 338 -9.61 -25.16 -9.83
N SER A 339 -9.90 -23.88 -9.73
CA SER A 339 -10.54 -23.12 -10.81
C SER A 339 -10.11 -21.65 -10.78
N VAL A 340 -10.04 -21.05 -11.98
CA VAL A 340 -9.78 -19.62 -12.18
C VAL A 340 -10.96 -19.02 -12.91
N ILE A 341 -11.70 -18.14 -12.24
CA ILE A 341 -12.84 -17.43 -12.80
C ILE A 341 -12.35 -16.06 -13.28
N LEU A 342 -12.48 -15.80 -14.58
CA LEU A 342 -11.94 -14.62 -15.24
C LEU A 342 -13.05 -13.68 -15.69
N PHE A 343 -12.87 -12.38 -15.40
CA PHE A 343 -13.80 -11.32 -15.82
C PHE A 343 -13.05 -10.07 -16.28
N GLY A 344 -13.77 -9.08 -16.81
CA GLY A 344 -13.19 -7.79 -17.20
C GLY A 344 -12.45 -7.82 -18.54
N GLU A 345 -11.84 -6.69 -18.87
CA GLU A 345 -11.25 -6.42 -20.18
C GLU A 345 -10.13 -7.41 -20.55
N ASN A 346 -9.30 -7.78 -19.59
CA ASN A 346 -8.11 -8.61 -19.84
C ASN A 346 -8.30 -10.12 -19.60
N LYS A 347 -9.53 -10.59 -19.41
CA LYS A 347 -9.83 -12.01 -19.15
C LYS A 347 -9.19 -12.96 -20.17
N LYS A 348 -9.36 -12.69 -21.47
CA LYS A 348 -8.78 -13.49 -22.56
C LYS A 348 -7.25 -13.53 -22.52
N LYS A 349 -6.61 -12.42 -22.13
CA LYS A 349 -5.15 -12.32 -22.00
C LYS A 349 -4.62 -13.21 -20.86
N ILE A 350 -5.32 -13.21 -19.73
CA ILE A 350 -4.98 -14.08 -18.59
C ILE A 350 -5.20 -15.53 -18.96
N ALA A 351 -6.34 -15.89 -19.57
CA ALA A 351 -6.64 -17.23 -20.07
C ALA A 351 -5.54 -17.73 -21.01
N LYS A 352 -5.17 -16.94 -22.03
CA LYS A 352 -4.09 -17.27 -22.98
C LYS A 352 -2.75 -17.54 -22.28
N ALA A 353 -2.41 -16.76 -21.24
CA ALA A 353 -1.20 -16.99 -20.45
C ALA A 353 -1.25 -18.33 -19.71
N ILE A 354 -2.41 -18.70 -19.14
CA ILE A 354 -2.61 -19.99 -18.44
C ILE A 354 -2.51 -21.15 -19.42
N PHE A 355 -3.18 -21.09 -20.58
CA PHE A 355 -3.11 -22.13 -21.61
C PHE A 355 -1.67 -22.40 -22.08
N LYS A 356 -0.86 -21.34 -22.27
CA LYS A 356 0.56 -21.48 -22.66
C LYS A 356 1.39 -22.29 -21.65
N THR A 357 0.99 -22.36 -20.38
CA THR A 357 1.70 -23.15 -19.37
C THR A 357 1.34 -24.61 -19.36
N LYS A 358 0.37 -25.06 -20.20
CA LYS A 358 -0.18 -26.41 -20.20
C LYS A 358 -0.63 -26.85 -18.78
N ASN A 359 -1.23 -25.93 -18.03
CA ASN A 359 -1.77 -26.22 -16.70
C ASN A 359 -3.08 -27.00 -16.84
N LYS A 360 -3.06 -28.27 -16.47
CA LYS A 360 -4.23 -29.17 -16.46
C LYS A 360 -4.94 -29.21 -15.09
N GLU A 361 -4.38 -28.60 -14.06
CA GLU A 361 -4.88 -28.70 -12.69
C GLU A 361 -6.00 -27.71 -12.37
N SER A 362 -6.09 -26.62 -13.13
CA SER A 362 -7.06 -25.53 -12.88
C SER A 362 -8.02 -25.39 -14.06
N GLY A 363 -9.30 -25.53 -13.82
CA GLY A 363 -10.35 -25.14 -14.77
C GLY A 363 -10.35 -23.61 -14.99
N ILE A 364 -10.67 -23.18 -16.22
CA ILE A 364 -10.79 -21.75 -16.55
C ILE A 364 -12.23 -21.48 -16.98
N ILE A 365 -12.86 -20.49 -16.35
CA ILE A 365 -14.22 -20.06 -16.67
C ILE A 365 -14.18 -18.54 -16.91
N GLU A 366 -14.63 -18.10 -18.07
CA GLU A 366 -14.76 -16.69 -18.42
C GLU A 366 -16.20 -16.21 -18.25
N VAL A 367 -16.38 -15.07 -17.60
CA VAL A 367 -17.71 -14.48 -17.34
C VAL A 367 -17.74 -13.00 -17.69
N GLY A 368 -18.95 -12.38 -17.65
CA GLY A 368 -19.15 -10.99 -18.07
C GLY A 368 -18.72 -9.96 -17.04
N ASN A 369 -19.01 -10.19 -15.76
CA ASN A 369 -18.81 -9.20 -14.69
C ASN A 369 -18.47 -9.86 -13.35
N LEU A 370 -18.20 -9.01 -12.33
CA LEU A 370 -17.81 -9.45 -10.99
C LEU A 370 -18.92 -10.26 -10.30
N GLU A 371 -20.18 -9.91 -10.49
CA GLU A 371 -21.29 -10.63 -9.85
C GLU A 371 -21.38 -12.06 -10.38
N MET A 372 -21.31 -12.23 -11.69
CA MET A 372 -21.26 -13.54 -12.33
C MET A 372 -20.03 -14.33 -11.86
N ALA A 373 -18.86 -13.66 -11.70
CA ALA A 373 -17.65 -14.31 -11.24
C ALA A 373 -17.79 -14.86 -9.80
N VAL A 374 -18.39 -14.10 -8.92
CA VAL A 374 -18.61 -14.54 -7.52
C VAL A 374 -19.63 -15.69 -7.46
N LYS A 375 -20.74 -15.59 -8.21
CA LYS A 375 -21.76 -16.65 -8.27
C LYS A 375 -21.19 -17.96 -8.83
N GLU A 376 -20.42 -17.88 -9.91
CA GLU A 376 -19.78 -19.04 -10.53
C GLU A 376 -18.72 -19.68 -9.63
N ALA A 377 -17.89 -18.86 -8.98
CA ALA A 377 -16.91 -19.33 -7.99
C ALA A 377 -17.60 -20.05 -6.82
N TYR A 378 -18.75 -19.54 -6.34
CA TYR A 378 -19.52 -20.17 -5.28
C TYR A 378 -20.14 -21.50 -5.73
N LYS A 379 -20.74 -21.55 -6.94
CA LYS A 379 -21.27 -22.78 -7.55
C LYS A 379 -20.19 -23.84 -7.67
N THR A 380 -19.02 -23.48 -8.23
CA THR A 380 -17.86 -24.37 -8.37
C THR A 380 -17.38 -24.86 -7.00
N ALA A 381 -17.32 -23.96 -6.00
CA ALA A 381 -16.93 -24.34 -4.64
C ALA A 381 -17.91 -25.35 -4.01
N LYS A 382 -19.21 -25.13 -4.14
CA LYS A 382 -20.24 -26.06 -3.65
C LYS A 382 -20.06 -27.45 -4.26
N PHE A 383 -19.84 -27.53 -5.58
CA PHE A 383 -19.59 -28.79 -6.26
C PHE A 383 -18.35 -29.50 -5.70
N LEU A 384 -17.22 -28.77 -5.53
CA LEU A 384 -15.96 -29.34 -5.06
C LEU A 384 -15.98 -29.81 -3.60
N ILE A 385 -16.89 -29.30 -2.75
CA ILE A 385 -16.98 -29.68 -1.34
C ILE A 385 -18.06 -30.70 -1.05
N HIS A 386 -18.90 -31.06 -2.04
CA HIS A 386 -20.07 -31.92 -1.84
C HIS A 386 -19.71 -33.22 -1.11
N ASP A 387 -18.65 -33.89 -1.58
CA ASP A 387 -18.19 -35.15 -1.02
C ASP A 387 -16.85 -35.06 -0.28
N SER A 388 -16.44 -33.85 0.10
CA SER A 388 -15.10 -33.62 0.69
C SER A 388 -15.14 -33.13 2.13
N LYS A 389 -14.09 -33.50 2.89
CA LYS A 389 -13.88 -33.04 4.28
C LYS A 389 -13.08 -31.71 4.36
N PHE A 390 -12.58 -31.19 3.24
CA PHE A 390 -11.72 -30.00 3.25
C PHE A 390 -12.51 -28.67 3.18
N THR A 391 -11.87 -27.61 3.63
CA THR A 391 -12.31 -26.22 3.43
C THR A 391 -11.78 -25.69 2.10
N ILE A 392 -12.59 -24.96 1.35
CA ILE A 392 -12.15 -24.29 0.12
C ILE A 392 -12.15 -22.78 0.29
N HIS A 393 -11.19 -22.09 -0.32
CA HIS A 393 -11.10 -20.64 -0.28
C HIS A 393 -11.43 -20.02 -1.63
N ILE A 394 -12.40 -19.12 -1.69
CA ILE A 394 -12.61 -18.23 -2.83
C ILE A 394 -11.81 -16.95 -2.58
N ILE A 395 -10.82 -16.74 -3.43
CA ILE A 395 -9.89 -15.61 -3.33
C ILE A 395 -10.17 -14.65 -4.48
N PHE A 396 -10.71 -13.49 -4.15
CA PHE A 396 -10.83 -12.39 -5.10
C PHE A 396 -9.53 -11.59 -5.11
N SER A 397 -8.59 -11.92 -5.98
CA SER A 397 -7.34 -11.20 -6.20
C SER A 397 -7.18 -10.89 -7.70
N PRO A 398 -7.65 -9.73 -8.14
CA PRO A 398 -7.88 -9.41 -9.54
C PRO A 398 -6.63 -9.45 -10.42
N ALA A 399 -5.43 -9.31 -9.87
CA ALA A 399 -4.18 -9.17 -10.63
C ALA A 399 -4.18 -7.98 -11.62
N SER A 400 -5.17 -7.11 -11.56
CA SER A 400 -5.47 -6.08 -12.57
C SER A 400 -6.10 -4.86 -11.92
N ALA A 401 -5.92 -3.69 -12.55
CA ALA A 401 -6.62 -2.48 -12.12
C ALA A 401 -8.14 -2.62 -12.28
N SER A 402 -8.90 -1.71 -11.67
CA SER A 402 -10.37 -1.77 -11.59
C SER A 402 -11.08 -0.83 -12.57
N PHE A 403 -10.34 -0.02 -13.33
CA PHE A 403 -10.86 1.14 -14.08
C PHE A 403 -11.68 0.79 -15.32
N ASP A 404 -11.87 -0.48 -15.64
CA ASP A 404 -12.77 -0.95 -16.68
C ASP A 404 -14.24 -0.97 -16.25
N MET A 405 -14.52 -1.24 -14.96
CA MET A 405 -15.87 -1.37 -14.42
C MET A 405 -16.12 -0.55 -13.15
N PHE A 406 -15.07 -0.02 -12.51
CA PHE A 406 -15.17 0.64 -11.20
C PHE A 406 -14.28 1.89 -11.15
N LYS A 407 -14.67 2.88 -10.37
CA LYS A 407 -13.88 4.12 -10.14
C LYS A 407 -12.51 3.84 -9.53
N ASN A 408 -12.41 2.82 -8.70
CA ASN A 408 -11.17 2.43 -8.01
C ASN A 408 -11.31 1.03 -7.39
N TYR A 409 -10.20 0.49 -6.86
CA TYR A 409 -10.18 -0.84 -6.25
C TYR A 409 -11.02 -0.94 -4.96
N LYS A 410 -11.29 0.17 -4.26
CA LYS A 410 -12.13 0.17 -3.04
C LYS A 410 -13.57 -0.10 -3.40
N GLU A 411 -14.11 0.62 -4.39
CA GLU A 411 -15.47 0.39 -4.90
C GLU A 411 -15.64 -1.06 -5.40
N ARG A 412 -14.65 -1.57 -6.15
CA ARG A 412 -14.64 -2.97 -6.59
C ARG A 412 -14.64 -3.96 -5.42
N GLY A 413 -13.87 -3.68 -4.38
CA GLY A 413 -13.81 -4.51 -3.18
C GLY A 413 -15.07 -4.45 -2.33
N GLU A 414 -15.71 -3.28 -2.21
CA GLU A 414 -17.02 -3.16 -1.54
C GLU A 414 -18.10 -3.93 -2.32
N LYS A 415 -18.11 -3.82 -3.66
CA LYS A 415 -19.06 -4.58 -4.49
C LYS A 415 -18.88 -6.09 -4.33
N PHE A 416 -17.64 -6.58 -4.26
CA PHE A 416 -17.38 -7.98 -3.95
C PHE A 416 -17.97 -8.38 -2.59
N LYS A 417 -17.73 -7.60 -1.52
CA LYS A 417 -18.26 -7.86 -0.18
C LYS A 417 -19.80 -7.86 -0.16
N GLU A 418 -20.41 -6.92 -0.87
CA GLU A 418 -21.87 -6.84 -1.02
C GLU A 418 -22.46 -8.11 -1.65
N ILE A 419 -21.88 -8.56 -2.77
CA ILE A 419 -22.32 -9.77 -3.47
C ILE A 419 -22.18 -10.99 -2.57
N VAL A 420 -21.01 -11.15 -1.91
CA VAL A 420 -20.76 -12.28 -1.00
C VAL A 420 -21.75 -12.31 0.18
N ARG A 421 -22.14 -11.15 0.72
CA ARG A 421 -23.11 -11.08 1.82
C ARG A 421 -24.52 -11.55 1.40
N LYS A 422 -24.87 -11.40 0.12
CA LYS A 422 -26.16 -11.80 -0.45
C LYS A 422 -26.23 -13.29 -0.84
N LEU A 423 -25.09 -14.02 -0.86
CA LEU A 423 -25.11 -15.47 -1.14
C LEU A 423 -25.84 -16.24 -0.02
N ARG A 424 -26.57 -17.28 -0.45
CA ARG A 424 -27.31 -18.19 0.43
C ARG A 424 -26.77 -19.61 0.38
#